data_80e1f8fb51d5112f775e1be3ab38e710
#
_entry.id   80e1f8fb51d5112f775e1be3ab38e710
#
_cell.length_a   1.000
_cell.length_b   1.000
_cell.length_c   1.000
_cell.angle_alpha   90.00
_cell.angle_beta   90.00
_cell.angle_gamma   90.00
#
_symmetry.space_group_name_H-M   'P 1'
#
loop_
_entity.id
_entity.type
_entity.pdbx_description
1 polymer ?
#
loop_
_entity_poly.entity_id
_entity_poly.type
_entity_poly.pdbx_seq_one_letter_code
_entity_poly.pdbx_strand_id
1 'polypeptide(L)'
;PVVPLAMSDHPASVTFRTIGGEGDRPVSYSYGYANTGFVSAGERVYDSAYFKRIPAYLKKMAGGTDSISKLVEADKTLYVQGEVKDKPFTFNGIPMPTPFDKEQPAAQQFTPHAKKNYLVETVIADTWVMNVYEVSATGERKTIGVPKKDAGAN
;
A
#
# COMPACT_ATOMS: atom_id res chain seq x y z
N PRO A 1 -20.11 -12.66 5.21
CA PRO A 1 -19.09 -12.56 6.24
C PRO A 1 -17.79 -13.15 5.74
N VAL A 2 -16.74 -12.38 5.89
CA VAL A 2 -15.41 -12.82 5.49
C VAL A 2 -14.96 -13.86 6.49
N VAL A 3 -14.78 -15.09 6.03
CA VAL A 3 -14.21 -16.12 6.88
C VAL A 3 -12.73 -15.77 7.06
N PRO A 4 -12.28 -15.53 8.29
CA PRO A 4 -10.85 -15.28 8.49
C PRO A 4 -10.07 -16.47 7.98
N LEU A 5 -9.09 -16.22 7.13
CA LEU A 5 -8.19 -17.29 6.70
C LEU A 5 -7.48 -17.82 7.94
N ALA A 6 -7.51 -19.13 8.11
CA ALA A 6 -6.76 -19.74 9.18
C ALA A 6 -5.28 -19.44 8.95
N MET A 7 -4.70 -18.67 9.85
CA MET A 7 -3.29 -18.32 9.75
C MET A 7 -2.43 -19.52 10.09
N SER A 8 -1.33 -19.67 9.37
CA SER A 8 -0.35 -20.69 9.71
C SER A 8 0.25 -20.39 11.10
N ASP A 9 0.87 -21.37 11.71
CA ASP A 9 1.50 -21.22 13.02
C ASP A 9 2.63 -20.17 13.00
N HIS A 10 3.17 -19.87 11.82
CA HIS A 10 4.26 -18.94 11.65
C HIS A 10 3.96 -17.96 10.52
N PRO A 11 3.08 -16.98 10.76
CA PRO A 11 2.77 -16.01 9.73
C PRO A 11 3.95 -15.09 9.43
N ALA A 12 3.89 -14.43 8.30
CA ALA A 12 4.77 -13.33 7.96
C ALA A 12 4.08 -12.02 8.32
N SER A 13 4.84 -10.94 8.41
CA SER A 13 4.25 -9.62 8.59
C SER A 13 4.52 -8.76 7.35
N VAL A 14 3.55 -7.93 7.00
CA VAL A 14 3.68 -7.00 5.89
C VAL A 14 3.29 -5.61 6.39
N THR A 15 4.18 -4.65 6.16
CA THR A 15 3.92 -3.26 6.49
C THR A 15 3.74 -2.49 5.19
N PHE A 16 2.70 -1.68 5.12
CA PHE A 16 2.39 -0.84 3.96
C PHE A 16 2.76 0.59 4.27
N ARG A 17 3.51 1.22 3.39
CA ARG A 17 3.93 2.62 3.51
C ARG A 17 3.80 3.34 2.18
N THR A 18 3.66 4.66 2.27
CA THR A 18 3.57 5.53 1.09
C THR A 18 4.62 6.62 1.22
N ILE A 19 5.32 6.91 0.14
CA ILE A 19 6.34 7.96 0.10
C ILE A 19 6.10 8.82 -1.12
N GLY A 20 6.26 10.11 -0.96
CA GLY A 20 6.32 11.02 -2.09
C GLY A 20 5.03 11.73 -2.41
N GLY A 21 4.93 12.22 -3.64
CA GLY A 21 3.92 13.16 -4.01
C GLY A 21 4.11 14.44 -3.21
N GLU A 22 3.04 15.18 -3.01
CA GLU A 22 3.07 16.33 -2.11
C GLU A 22 2.69 15.94 -0.69
N GLY A 23 2.56 14.64 -0.45
CA GLY A 23 2.22 14.11 0.86
C GLY A 23 0.73 14.03 1.12
N ASP A 24 -0.07 14.74 0.37
CA ASP A 24 -1.51 14.81 0.58
C ASP A 24 -2.31 13.76 -0.20
N ARG A 25 -1.62 12.77 -0.77
CA ARG A 25 -2.25 11.72 -1.57
C ARG A 25 -2.10 10.37 -0.89
N PRO A 26 -3.09 9.99 -0.11
CA PRO A 26 -3.03 8.71 0.58
C PRO A 26 -3.29 7.55 -0.38
N VAL A 27 -2.67 6.43 -0.08
CA VAL A 27 -2.85 5.19 -0.83
C VAL A 27 -3.70 4.24 0.00
N SER A 28 -4.72 3.68 -0.65
CA SER A 28 -5.53 2.62 -0.05
C SER A 28 -4.96 1.28 -0.51
N TYR A 29 -4.50 0.48 0.44
CA TYR A 29 -3.88 -0.80 0.15
C TYR A 29 -4.89 -1.92 0.32
N SER A 30 -4.76 -2.94 -0.53
CA SER A 30 -5.52 -4.17 -0.39
C SER A 30 -4.61 -5.33 -0.75
N TYR A 31 -4.96 -6.51 -0.27
CA TYR A 31 -4.16 -7.70 -0.51
C TYR A 31 -5.06 -8.93 -0.55
N GLY A 32 -4.54 -9.99 -1.14
CA GLY A 32 -5.28 -11.25 -1.24
C GLY A 32 -4.42 -12.35 -1.82
N TYR A 33 -4.99 -13.53 -1.84
CA TYR A 33 -4.35 -14.71 -2.41
C TYR A 33 -5.08 -15.12 -3.68
N ALA A 34 -4.48 -16.02 -4.47
CA ALA A 34 -5.02 -16.39 -5.78
C ALA A 34 -6.50 -16.79 -5.78
N ASN A 35 -6.93 -17.48 -4.72
CA ASN A 35 -8.30 -17.99 -4.63
C ASN A 35 -9.20 -17.18 -3.71
N THR A 36 -8.75 -16.02 -3.29
CA THR A 36 -9.53 -15.14 -2.42
C THR A 36 -9.64 -13.78 -3.08
N GLY A 37 -10.70 -13.05 -2.79
CA GLY A 37 -10.76 -11.66 -3.22
C GLY A 37 -9.78 -10.80 -2.45
N PHE A 38 -9.59 -9.57 -2.92
CA PHE A 38 -8.79 -8.61 -2.18
C PHE A 38 -9.57 -8.10 -0.97
N VAL A 39 -8.86 -7.95 0.14
CA VAL A 39 -9.40 -7.31 1.33
C VAL A 39 -8.61 -6.05 1.62
N SER A 40 -9.30 -5.04 2.16
CA SER A 40 -8.65 -3.79 2.53
C SER A 40 -7.64 -4.01 3.65
N ALA A 41 -6.49 -3.38 3.54
CA ALA A 41 -5.50 -3.40 4.62
C ALA A 41 -5.89 -2.46 5.77
N GLY A 42 -6.82 -1.56 5.54
CA GLY A 42 -7.30 -0.65 6.57
C GLY A 42 -7.39 0.78 6.07
N GLU A 43 -7.01 1.71 6.91
CA GLU A 43 -7.09 3.13 6.60
C GLU A 43 -6.14 3.52 5.46
N ARG A 44 -6.40 4.67 4.87
CA ARG A 44 -5.50 5.23 3.85
C ARG A 44 -4.14 5.56 4.44
N VAL A 45 -3.09 5.30 3.68
CA VAL A 45 -1.72 5.50 4.14
C VAL A 45 -1.12 6.73 3.48
N TYR A 46 -0.77 7.71 4.30
CA TYR A 46 -0.14 8.95 3.85
C TYR A 46 1.38 8.84 3.93
N ASP A 47 2.05 9.70 3.18
CA ASP A 47 3.49 9.90 3.38
C ASP A 47 3.75 10.23 4.85
N SER A 48 4.72 9.54 5.44
CA SER A 48 4.99 9.67 6.88
C SER A 48 5.41 11.08 7.27
N ALA A 49 6.25 11.73 6.48
CA ALA A 49 6.71 13.08 6.78
C ALA A 49 5.55 14.09 6.75
N TYR A 50 4.67 13.94 5.76
CA TYR A 50 3.47 14.78 5.68
C TYR A 50 2.55 14.54 6.87
N PHE A 51 2.28 13.27 7.17
CA PHE A 51 1.34 12.91 8.24
C PHE A 51 1.81 13.42 9.60
N LYS A 52 3.10 13.39 9.85
CA LYS A 52 3.66 13.90 11.12
C LYS A 52 3.54 15.40 11.24
N ARG A 53 3.50 16.14 10.13
CA ARG A 53 3.44 17.59 10.14
C ARG A 53 2.04 18.14 10.33
N ILE A 54 1.01 17.39 10.01
CA ILE A 54 -0.36 17.89 10.16
C ILE A 54 -0.78 17.88 11.62
N PRO A 55 -1.56 18.88 12.06
CA PRO A 55 -2.03 18.92 13.44
C PRO A 55 -2.90 17.72 13.81
N ALA A 56 -2.92 17.40 15.11
CA ALA A 56 -3.65 16.24 15.60
C ALA A 56 -5.14 16.25 15.23
N TYR A 57 -5.78 17.43 15.27
CA TYR A 57 -7.19 17.50 14.91
C TYR A 57 -7.44 17.20 13.44
N LEU A 58 -6.51 17.56 12.56
CA LEU A 58 -6.60 17.24 11.14
C LEU A 58 -6.36 15.75 10.88
N LYS A 59 -5.50 15.12 11.68
CA LYS A 59 -5.30 13.68 11.58
C LYS A 59 -6.60 12.92 11.85
N LYS A 60 -7.35 13.34 12.84
CA LYS A 60 -8.65 12.74 13.12
C LYS A 60 -9.63 12.92 11.96
N MET A 61 -9.64 14.08 11.35
CA MET A 61 -10.53 14.37 10.24
C MET A 61 -10.11 13.65 8.95
N ALA A 62 -8.82 13.48 8.75
CA ALA A 62 -8.30 12.84 7.55
C ALA A 62 -8.61 11.34 7.51
N GLY A 63 -8.75 10.71 8.68
CA GLY A 63 -9.09 9.30 8.74
C GLY A 63 -8.03 8.38 8.16
N GLY A 64 -6.76 8.72 8.32
CA GLY A 64 -5.66 7.97 7.75
C GLY A 64 -4.55 7.68 8.74
N THR A 65 -3.50 7.06 8.26
CA THR A 65 -2.33 6.70 9.05
C THR A 65 -1.09 6.84 8.17
N ASP A 66 0.09 6.66 8.75
CA ASP A 66 1.35 6.70 8.00
C ASP A 66 1.95 5.31 7.78
N SER A 67 1.36 4.27 8.34
CA SER A 67 1.74 2.89 8.04
C SER A 67 0.70 1.93 8.58
N ILE A 68 0.61 0.76 7.96
CA ILE A 68 -0.27 -0.31 8.41
C ILE A 68 0.54 -1.61 8.37
N SER A 69 0.45 -2.40 9.43
CA SER A 69 1.08 -3.72 9.45
C SER A 69 0.01 -4.80 9.59
N LYS A 70 0.17 -5.88 8.83
CA LYS A 70 -0.75 -7.01 8.84
C LYS A 70 0.03 -8.31 8.89
N LEU A 71 -0.54 -9.30 9.56
CA LEU A 71 -0.04 -10.66 9.48
C LEU A 71 -0.65 -11.34 8.26
N VAL A 72 0.17 -12.05 7.52
CA VAL A 72 -0.25 -12.74 6.31
C VAL A 72 0.21 -14.18 6.33
N GLU A 73 -0.46 -15.00 5.55
CA GLU A 73 -0.12 -16.41 5.41
C GLU A 73 1.25 -16.55 4.77
N ALA A 74 2.09 -17.41 5.34
CA ALA A 74 3.39 -17.69 4.77
C ALA A 74 3.29 -18.74 3.67
N ASP A 75 4.25 -18.73 2.75
CA ASP A 75 4.44 -19.73 1.69
C ASP A 75 3.28 -19.80 0.70
N LYS A 76 2.49 -18.73 0.62
CA LYS A 76 1.47 -18.56 -0.41
C LYS A 76 1.71 -17.24 -1.11
N THR A 77 1.51 -17.23 -2.43
CA THR A 77 1.67 -16.00 -3.17
C THR A 77 0.66 -14.97 -2.75
N LEU A 78 1.15 -13.83 -2.30
CA LEU A 78 0.35 -12.71 -1.88
C LEU A 78 0.34 -11.67 -2.99
N TYR A 79 -0.86 -11.22 -3.34
CA TYR A 79 -1.06 -10.14 -4.29
C TYR A 79 -1.39 -8.89 -3.49
N VAL A 80 -0.68 -7.80 -3.78
CA VAL A 80 -0.92 -6.53 -3.11
C VAL A 80 -1.17 -5.46 -4.16
N GLN A 81 -2.05 -4.52 -3.84
CA GLN A 81 -2.27 -3.39 -4.72
C GLN A 81 -2.52 -2.14 -3.90
N GLY A 82 -2.17 -1.01 -4.48
CA GLY A 82 -2.38 0.29 -3.89
C GLY A 82 -3.12 1.17 -4.87
N GLU A 83 -4.09 1.92 -4.37
CA GLU A 83 -4.90 2.80 -5.18
C GLU A 83 -4.93 4.18 -4.53
N VAL A 84 -4.65 5.21 -5.30
CA VAL A 84 -4.81 6.59 -4.83
C VAL A 84 -6.21 7.04 -5.19
N LYS A 85 -6.98 7.39 -4.16
CA LYS A 85 -8.30 7.96 -4.35
C LYS A 85 -8.21 9.44 -4.02
N ASP A 86 -8.13 10.25 -5.05
CA ASP A 86 -8.22 11.68 -4.87
C ASP A 86 -9.62 12.08 -4.44
N LYS A 87 -9.70 13.05 -3.54
CA LYS A 87 -10.98 13.66 -3.26
C LYS A 87 -11.44 14.41 -4.50
N PRO A 88 -12.71 14.31 -4.87
CA PRO A 88 -13.22 15.11 -5.97
C PRO A 88 -12.94 16.58 -5.68
N PHE A 89 -12.25 17.22 -6.61
CA PHE A 89 -11.99 18.65 -6.53
C PHE A 89 -13.13 19.38 -7.22
N THR A 90 -13.75 20.32 -6.52
CA THR A 90 -14.80 21.13 -7.13
C THR A 90 -14.34 22.59 -7.20
N PHE A 91 -14.60 23.22 -8.31
CA PHE A 91 -14.36 24.63 -8.50
C PHE A 91 -15.70 25.29 -8.83
N ASN A 92 -16.15 26.20 -7.98
CA ASN A 92 -17.48 26.84 -8.12
C ASN A 92 -18.60 25.81 -8.27
N GLY A 93 -18.53 24.72 -7.52
CA GLY A 93 -19.54 23.67 -7.57
C GLY A 93 -19.43 22.73 -8.75
N ILE A 94 -18.48 22.93 -9.64
CA ILE A 94 -18.29 22.09 -10.82
C ILE A 94 -17.20 21.04 -10.51
N PRO A 95 -17.50 19.74 -10.65
CA PRO A 95 -16.48 18.71 -10.46
C PRO A 95 -15.38 18.88 -11.51
N MET A 96 -14.15 18.87 -11.06
CA MET A 96 -12.99 18.98 -11.93
C MET A 96 -12.25 17.65 -11.96
N PRO A 97 -11.72 17.24 -13.12
CA PRO A 97 -10.93 16.02 -13.18
C PRO A 97 -9.64 16.20 -12.38
N THR A 98 -9.25 15.15 -11.66
CA THR A 98 -7.99 15.16 -10.94
C THR A 98 -6.87 14.60 -11.82
N PRO A 99 -5.62 14.97 -11.56
CA PRO A 99 -4.50 14.46 -12.36
C PRO A 99 -4.35 12.94 -12.33
N PHE A 100 -4.96 12.29 -11.34
CA PHE A 100 -4.79 10.85 -11.12
C PHE A 100 -5.99 10.00 -11.51
N ASP A 101 -7.02 10.60 -12.11
CA ASP A 101 -8.25 9.87 -12.46
C ASP A 101 -8.02 8.70 -13.39
N LYS A 102 -6.95 8.71 -14.13
CA LYS A 102 -6.66 7.67 -15.13
C LYS A 102 -5.54 6.75 -14.75
N GLU A 103 -4.97 6.91 -13.57
CA GLU A 103 -3.84 6.08 -13.18
C GLU A 103 -4.28 4.68 -12.77
N GLN A 104 -3.53 3.71 -13.25
CA GLN A 104 -3.76 2.33 -12.86
C GLN A 104 -3.26 2.10 -11.44
N PRO A 105 -3.92 1.25 -10.66
CA PRO A 105 -3.40 0.90 -9.36
C PRO A 105 -2.01 0.27 -9.47
N ALA A 106 -1.13 0.61 -8.57
CA ALA A 106 0.14 -0.08 -8.47
C ALA A 106 -0.09 -1.45 -7.85
N ALA A 107 0.62 -2.46 -8.35
CA ALA A 107 0.43 -3.82 -7.88
C ALA A 107 1.74 -4.59 -7.85
N GLN A 108 1.82 -5.54 -6.95
CA GLN A 108 2.96 -6.46 -6.84
C GLN A 108 2.46 -7.81 -6.35
N GLN A 109 3.27 -8.84 -6.58
CA GLN A 109 3.03 -10.16 -6.01
C GLN A 109 4.35 -10.70 -5.48
N PHE A 110 4.28 -11.41 -4.38
CA PHE A 110 5.44 -12.06 -3.80
C PHE A 110 4.98 -13.19 -2.88
N THR A 111 5.90 -14.08 -2.55
CA THR A 111 5.60 -15.18 -1.63
C THR A 111 6.32 -14.92 -0.31
N PRO A 112 5.60 -14.45 0.72
CA PRO A 112 6.23 -14.24 2.01
C PRO A 112 6.61 -15.55 2.67
N HIS A 113 7.72 -15.54 3.40
CA HIS A 113 8.18 -16.71 4.15
C HIS A 113 7.88 -16.55 5.63
N ALA A 114 7.73 -17.69 6.30
CA ALA A 114 7.39 -17.72 7.72
C ALA A 114 8.37 -16.88 8.55
N LYS A 115 7.83 -16.15 9.51
CA LYS A 115 8.60 -15.34 10.48
C LYS A 115 9.39 -14.20 9.87
N LYS A 116 9.21 -13.92 8.59
CA LYS A 116 9.89 -12.80 7.94
C LYS A 116 9.03 -11.56 7.96
N ASN A 117 9.67 -10.41 7.86
CA ASN A 117 9.00 -9.12 7.79
C ASN A 117 9.21 -8.51 6.42
N TYR A 118 8.14 -7.95 5.87
CA TYR A 118 8.16 -7.36 4.53
C TYR A 118 7.65 -5.94 4.58
N LEU A 119 8.16 -5.11 3.68
CA LEU A 119 7.70 -3.74 3.52
C LEU A 119 7.20 -3.58 2.10
N VAL A 120 5.95 -3.16 1.97
CA VAL A 120 5.36 -2.77 0.70
C VAL A 120 5.32 -1.25 0.70
N GLU A 121 6.11 -0.65 -0.18
CA GLU A 121 6.29 0.79 -0.21
C GLU A 121 5.93 1.33 -1.58
N THR A 122 4.95 2.22 -1.62
CA THR A 122 4.56 2.89 -2.86
C THR A 122 5.24 4.24 -2.90
N VAL A 123 6.01 4.47 -3.95
CA VAL A 123 6.67 5.74 -4.19
C VAL A 123 5.86 6.49 -5.23
N ILE A 124 5.33 7.65 -4.85
CA ILE A 124 4.54 8.50 -5.73
C ILE A 124 5.44 9.60 -6.28
N ALA A 125 5.66 9.55 -7.58
CA ALA A 125 6.42 10.56 -8.31
C ALA A 125 5.65 10.85 -9.59
N ASP A 126 6.33 11.10 -10.70
CA ASP A 126 5.67 11.24 -11.99
C ASP A 126 4.93 9.95 -12.38
N THR A 127 5.48 8.83 -11.96
CA THR A 127 4.81 7.54 -12.04
C THR A 127 4.80 6.93 -10.66
N TRP A 128 3.93 5.96 -10.45
CA TRP A 128 3.89 5.25 -9.18
C TRP A 128 4.67 3.96 -9.28
N VAL A 129 5.44 3.69 -8.26
CA VAL A 129 6.19 2.43 -8.20
C VAL A 129 5.93 1.80 -6.85
N MET A 130 5.51 0.56 -6.85
CA MET A 130 5.35 -0.21 -5.62
C MET A 130 6.53 -1.16 -5.50
N ASN A 131 7.29 -1.01 -4.46
CA ASN A 131 8.44 -1.86 -4.16
C ASN A 131 8.12 -2.77 -2.98
N VAL A 132 8.67 -3.97 -3.02
CA VAL A 132 8.55 -4.91 -1.91
C VAL A 132 9.93 -5.26 -1.41
N TYR A 133 10.12 -5.17 -0.11
CA TYR A 133 11.40 -5.48 0.54
C TYR A 133 11.19 -6.51 1.63
N GLU A 134 12.16 -7.41 1.76
CA GLU A 134 12.28 -8.21 2.97
C GLU A 134 13.13 -7.41 3.95
N VAL A 135 12.65 -7.25 5.18
CA VAL A 135 13.32 -6.42 6.17
C VAL A 135 13.87 -7.31 7.26
N SER A 136 15.18 -7.25 7.50
CA SER A 136 15.81 -8.03 8.54
C SER A 136 15.55 -7.45 9.93
N ALA A 137 15.91 -8.21 10.96
CA ALA A 137 15.78 -7.75 12.35
C ALA A 137 16.61 -6.49 12.62
N THR A 138 17.65 -6.25 11.83
CA THR A 138 18.49 -5.05 11.96
C THR A 138 18.02 -3.90 11.09
N GLY A 139 16.91 -4.08 10.36
CA GLY A 139 16.36 -3.05 9.50
C GLY A 139 16.91 -3.01 8.08
N GLU A 140 17.78 -3.96 7.73
CA GLU A 140 18.29 -4.02 6.37
C GLU A 140 17.22 -4.46 5.41
N ARG A 141 17.16 -3.83 4.25
CA ARG A 141 16.18 -4.10 3.22
C ARG A 141 16.80 -4.88 2.07
N LYS A 142 16.08 -5.92 1.65
CA LYS A 142 16.45 -6.68 0.46
C LYS A 142 15.26 -6.59 -0.49
N THR A 143 15.48 -6.04 -1.68
CA THR A 143 14.42 -5.94 -2.67
C THR A 143 14.00 -7.33 -3.12
N ILE A 144 12.71 -7.58 -3.08
CA ILE A 144 12.13 -8.82 -3.61
C ILE A 144 11.05 -8.43 -4.60
N GLY A 145 10.97 -9.17 -5.67
CA GLY A 145 10.00 -8.86 -6.70
C GLY A 145 10.41 -7.64 -7.51
N VAL A 146 10.21 -7.71 -8.79
CA VAL A 146 10.42 -6.58 -9.68
C VAL A 146 9.07 -5.88 -9.82
N PRO A 147 8.99 -4.55 -9.61
CA PRO A 147 7.76 -3.83 -9.90
C PRO A 147 7.33 -4.21 -11.29
N LYS A 148 6.05 -4.55 -11.46
CA LYS A 148 5.50 -4.73 -12.80
C LYS A 148 5.52 -3.38 -13.45
N LYS A 149 6.66 -3.00 -13.93
CA LYS A 149 6.75 -1.93 -14.88
C LYS A 149 5.97 -2.41 -16.06
N ASP A 150 5.03 -1.61 -16.44
CA ASP A 150 4.49 -1.70 -17.76
C ASP A 150 4.71 -3.05 -18.41
N ALA A 151 3.72 -3.86 -18.42
CA ALA A 151 3.81 -5.15 -19.10
C ALA A 151 4.35 -5.00 -20.53
N GLY A 152 4.48 -3.79 -21.02
CA GLY A 152 5.03 -3.52 -22.32
C GLY A 152 6.48 -3.08 -22.36
N ALA A 153 7.12 -2.94 -21.22
CA ALA A 153 8.47 -2.40 -21.16
C ALA A 153 9.55 -3.46 -21.31
N ASN A 154 9.27 -4.50 -21.97
CA ASN A 154 10.28 -5.51 -22.29
C ASN A 154 10.81 -5.29 -23.67
#